data_6e067d1400cea0d83ac77cb239790baa
#
_entry.id   6e067d1400cea0d83ac77cb239790baa
#
_cell.length_a   1.000
_cell.length_b   1.000
_cell.length_c   1.000
_cell.angle_alpha   90.00
_cell.angle_beta   90.00
_cell.angle_gamma   90.00
#
_symmetry.space_group_name_H-M   'P 1'
#
loop_
_entity.id
_entity.type
_entity.pdbx_description
1 polymer ?
#
loop_
_entity_poly.entity_id
_entity_poly.type
_entity_poly.pdbx_seq_one_letter_code
_entity_poly.pdbx_strand_id
1 'polypeptide(L)'
;IIPQAIDDARENAKRNHIENAEFFVGKAEEVLPEFYEKATTEATSDEMLHPDVIVVDPPRKGCDDACLNTMLRMQPERIVYVSCDSATLARDLKILCDGGYEIRKVRGVDQFGMTVHVETVVLMSRKDK
;
A
#
# COMPACT_ATOMS: atom_id res chain seq x y z
N ILE A 1 -12.12 2.61 7.74
CA ILE A 1 -11.56 3.86 8.27
C ILE A 1 -12.16 4.14 9.63
N ILE A 2 -11.36 4.02 10.63
CA ILE A 2 -11.78 4.24 12.02
C ILE A 2 -10.87 5.31 12.61
N PRO A 3 -11.36 6.56 12.79
CA PRO A 3 -10.54 7.64 13.34
C PRO A 3 -9.87 7.27 14.66
N GLN A 4 -10.57 6.54 15.50
CA GLN A 4 -10.04 6.11 16.78
C GLN A 4 -8.82 5.18 16.60
N ALA A 5 -8.83 4.32 15.60
CA ALA A 5 -7.69 3.43 15.33
C ALA A 5 -6.44 4.25 14.95
N ILE A 6 -6.62 5.34 14.22
CA ILE A 6 -5.50 6.23 13.87
C ILE A 6 -4.99 6.97 15.09
N ASP A 7 -5.88 7.43 15.97
CA ASP A 7 -5.47 8.06 17.22
C ASP A 7 -4.70 7.09 18.10
N ASP A 8 -5.13 5.83 18.18
CA ASP A 8 -4.42 4.78 18.91
C ASP A 8 -3.04 4.51 18.30
N ALA A 9 -2.94 4.52 16.96
CA ALA A 9 -1.66 4.34 16.28
C ALA A 9 -0.69 5.48 16.60
N ARG A 10 -1.19 6.71 16.60
CA ARG A 10 -0.37 7.89 16.98
C ARG A 10 0.13 7.79 18.42
N GLU A 11 -0.75 7.37 19.32
CA GLU A 11 -0.40 7.20 20.73
C GLU A 11 0.62 6.09 20.91
N ASN A 12 0.44 4.96 20.23
CA ASN A 12 1.39 3.85 20.29
C ASN A 12 2.76 4.24 19.74
N ALA A 13 2.82 5.00 18.66
CA ALA A 13 4.07 5.51 18.11
C ALA A 13 4.77 6.40 19.13
N LYS A 14 4.02 7.28 19.79
CA LYS A 14 4.56 8.17 20.82
C LYS A 14 5.12 7.40 22.01
N ARG A 15 4.38 6.38 22.49
CA ARG A 15 4.82 5.53 23.60
C ARG A 15 6.11 4.77 23.28
N ASN A 16 6.31 4.40 22.03
CA ASN A 16 7.47 3.65 21.59
C ASN A 16 8.56 4.54 21.00
N HIS A 17 8.44 5.85 21.16
CA HIS A 17 9.41 6.85 20.71
C HIS A 17 9.67 6.78 19.20
N ILE A 18 8.63 6.46 18.43
CA ILE A 18 8.69 6.44 16.97
C ILE A 18 8.32 7.83 16.47
N GLU A 19 9.28 8.55 15.94
CA GLU A 19 9.10 9.94 15.48
C GLU A 19 9.07 10.08 13.97
N ASN A 20 9.46 9.03 13.24
CA ASN A 20 9.58 9.05 11.78
C ASN A 20 8.37 8.42 11.07
N ALA A 21 7.20 8.43 11.71
CA ALA A 21 5.97 7.91 11.13
C ALA A 21 4.89 8.98 11.15
N GLU A 22 4.13 9.09 10.07
CA GLU A 22 2.99 9.98 9.96
C GLU A 22 1.73 9.16 9.77
N PHE A 23 0.62 9.61 10.35
CA PHE A 23 -0.65 8.89 10.34
C PHE A 23 -1.76 9.80 9.84
N PHE A 24 -2.61 9.28 8.96
CA PHE A 24 -3.69 10.02 8.35
C PHE A 24 -5.02 9.30 8.52
N VAL A 25 -6.08 10.06 8.77
CA VAL A 25 -7.44 9.54 8.82
C VAL A 25 -8.11 9.77 7.48
N GLY A 26 -8.65 8.72 6.89
CA GLY A 26 -9.36 8.84 5.62
C GLY A 26 -9.27 7.56 4.80
N LYS A 27 -9.96 7.56 3.68
CA LYS A 27 -9.88 6.46 2.73
C LYS A 27 -8.58 6.58 1.93
N ALA A 28 -7.89 5.45 1.74
CA ALA A 28 -6.61 5.45 1.02
C ALA A 28 -6.74 6.02 -0.39
N GLU A 29 -7.85 5.73 -1.09
CA GLU A 29 -8.10 6.26 -2.43
C GLU A 29 -8.29 7.77 -2.48
N GLU A 30 -8.54 8.40 -1.34
CA GLU A 30 -8.68 9.85 -1.22
C GLU A 30 -7.44 10.49 -0.61
N VAL A 31 -6.91 9.88 0.46
CA VAL A 31 -5.79 10.44 1.23
C VAL A 31 -4.47 10.32 0.47
N LEU A 32 -4.21 9.18 -0.16
CA LEU A 32 -2.94 8.95 -0.82
C LEU A 32 -2.70 9.88 -2.02
N PRO A 33 -3.66 10.03 -2.95
CA PRO A 33 -3.46 10.96 -4.06
C PRO A 33 -3.27 12.40 -3.57
N GLU A 34 -4.07 12.84 -2.61
CA GLU A 34 -3.98 14.19 -2.05
C GLU A 34 -2.63 14.43 -1.40
N PHE A 35 -2.16 13.49 -0.60
CA PHE A 35 -0.85 13.58 0.05
C PHE A 35 0.28 13.64 -0.98
N TYR A 36 0.21 12.80 -2.00
CA TYR A 36 1.23 12.77 -3.04
C TYR A 36 1.27 14.08 -3.84
N GLU A 37 0.12 14.60 -4.22
CA GLU A 37 0.05 15.87 -4.96
C GLU A 37 0.58 17.02 -4.12
N LYS A 38 0.22 17.09 -2.86
CA LYS A 38 0.70 18.12 -1.95
C LYS A 38 2.21 18.03 -1.78
N ALA A 39 2.73 16.84 -1.56
CA ALA A 39 4.16 16.63 -1.39
C ALA A 39 4.95 17.01 -2.65
N THR A 40 4.45 16.65 -3.84
CA THR A 40 5.13 16.99 -5.09
C THR A 40 5.06 18.47 -5.41
N THR A 41 3.98 19.16 -5.01
CA THR A 41 3.84 20.61 -5.23
C THR A 41 4.77 21.40 -4.34
N GLU A 42 4.96 20.97 -3.09
CA GLU A 42 5.79 21.67 -2.11
C GLU A 42 7.27 21.31 -2.19
N ALA A 43 7.58 20.15 -2.77
CA ALA A 43 8.95 19.65 -2.81
C ALA A 43 9.69 20.16 -4.04
N THR A 44 11.02 20.28 -3.93
CA THR A 44 11.89 20.46 -5.08
C THR A 44 11.96 19.13 -5.84
N SER A 45 12.47 19.14 -7.08
CA SER A 45 12.54 17.93 -7.90
C SER A 45 13.31 16.78 -7.23
N ASP A 46 14.28 17.11 -6.39
CA ASP A 46 15.09 16.10 -5.69
C ASP A 46 14.42 15.59 -4.43
N GLU A 47 13.39 16.28 -3.95
CA GLU A 47 12.67 15.95 -2.72
C GLU A 47 11.29 15.34 -2.99
N MET A 48 10.99 15.01 -4.23
CA MET A 48 9.72 14.39 -4.57
C MET A 48 9.51 13.10 -3.77
N LEU A 49 8.27 12.86 -3.40
CA LEU A 49 7.92 11.69 -2.61
C LEU A 49 7.99 10.42 -3.46
N HIS A 50 9.10 9.72 -3.33
CA HIS A 50 9.29 8.41 -3.96
C HIS A 50 9.62 7.39 -2.87
N PRO A 51 8.61 6.72 -2.30
CA PRO A 51 8.87 5.71 -1.30
C PRO A 51 9.63 4.55 -1.91
N ASP A 52 10.49 3.92 -1.13
CA ASP A 52 11.22 2.73 -1.57
C ASP A 52 10.29 1.51 -1.66
N VAL A 53 9.39 1.39 -0.70
CA VAL A 53 8.47 0.26 -0.59
C VAL A 53 7.08 0.78 -0.23
N ILE A 54 6.07 0.24 -0.90
CA ILE A 54 4.68 0.45 -0.53
C ILE A 54 4.10 -0.90 -0.08
N VAL A 55 3.46 -0.91 1.08
CA VAL A 55 2.75 -2.08 1.59
C VAL A 55 1.27 -1.76 1.60
N VAL A 56 0.46 -2.60 0.98
CA VAL A 56 -0.99 -2.44 0.96
C VAL A 56 -1.68 -3.69 1.48
N ASP A 57 -2.73 -3.48 2.24
CA ASP A 57 -3.58 -4.54 2.79
C ASP A 57 -5.03 -4.09 2.60
N PRO A 58 -5.53 -4.11 1.35
CA PRO A 58 -6.86 -3.58 1.05
C PRO A 58 -7.98 -4.50 1.53
N PRO A 59 -9.21 -3.99 1.61
CA PRO A 59 -10.36 -4.83 1.88
C PRO A 59 -10.60 -5.82 0.72
N ARG A 60 -11.63 -6.68 0.86
CA ARG A 60 -11.93 -7.71 -0.15
C ARG A 60 -12.13 -7.17 -1.56
N LYS A 61 -12.69 -5.98 -1.68
CA LYS A 61 -12.88 -5.36 -3.00
C LYS A 61 -11.57 -4.97 -3.69
N GLY A 62 -10.45 -5.06 -2.99
CA GLY A 62 -9.14 -4.67 -3.50
C GLY A 62 -8.90 -3.18 -3.39
N CYS A 63 -7.86 -2.72 -4.07
CA CYS A 63 -7.54 -1.29 -4.13
C CYS A 63 -8.43 -0.59 -5.15
N ASP A 64 -8.76 0.66 -4.84
CA ASP A 64 -9.45 1.53 -5.79
C ASP A 64 -8.47 1.95 -6.91
N ASP A 65 -9.01 2.26 -8.09
CA ASP A 65 -8.19 2.67 -9.24
C ASP A 65 -7.35 3.90 -8.93
N ALA A 66 -7.90 4.86 -8.19
CA ALA A 66 -7.17 6.06 -7.79
C ALA A 66 -5.96 5.70 -6.92
N CYS A 67 -6.12 4.76 -6.01
CA CYS A 67 -5.04 4.29 -5.15
C CYS A 67 -3.96 3.58 -5.98
N LEU A 68 -4.34 2.65 -6.85
CA LEU A 68 -3.40 1.92 -7.71
C LEU A 68 -2.63 2.87 -8.63
N ASN A 69 -3.33 3.82 -9.27
CA ASN A 69 -2.69 4.79 -10.15
C ASN A 69 -1.70 5.68 -9.40
N THR A 70 -2.03 6.08 -8.18
CA THR A 70 -1.12 6.87 -7.36
C THR A 70 0.12 6.07 -6.98
N MET A 71 -0.05 4.79 -6.61
CA MET A 71 1.08 3.90 -6.33
C MET A 71 2.02 3.80 -7.53
N LEU A 72 1.47 3.67 -8.73
CA LEU A 72 2.28 3.60 -9.96
C LEU A 72 3.00 4.93 -10.23
N ARG A 73 2.37 6.06 -9.94
CA ARG A 73 3.00 7.38 -10.09
C ARG A 73 4.15 7.59 -9.11
N MET A 74 4.05 7.03 -7.91
CA MET A 74 5.09 7.12 -6.89
C MET A 74 6.33 6.30 -7.23
N GLN A 75 6.19 5.31 -8.09
CA GLN A 75 7.28 4.45 -8.57
C GLN A 75 8.16 3.86 -7.47
N PRO A 76 7.57 3.16 -6.48
CA PRO A 76 8.39 2.49 -5.49
C PRO A 76 9.22 1.38 -6.12
N GLU A 77 10.34 1.03 -5.52
CA GLU A 77 11.13 -0.10 -6.00
C GLU A 77 10.39 -1.41 -5.81
N ARG A 78 9.63 -1.52 -4.72
CA ARG A 78 8.91 -2.72 -4.35
C ARG A 78 7.52 -2.40 -3.87
N ILE A 79 6.61 -3.33 -4.14
CA ILE A 79 5.24 -3.29 -3.61
C ILE A 79 5.00 -4.62 -2.93
N VAL A 80 4.48 -4.56 -1.70
CA VAL A 80 4.00 -5.74 -0.97
C VAL A 80 2.49 -5.64 -0.90
N TYR A 81 1.81 -6.60 -1.47
CA TYR A 81 0.34 -6.63 -1.51
C TYR A 81 -0.15 -7.81 -0.66
N VAL A 82 -0.94 -7.51 0.35
CA VAL A 82 -1.57 -8.51 1.22
C VAL A 82 -3.04 -8.59 0.84
N SER A 83 -3.50 -9.76 0.43
CA SER A 83 -4.87 -9.94 -0.08
C SER A 83 -5.59 -11.05 0.66
N CYS A 84 -6.87 -10.84 0.93
CA CYS A 84 -7.78 -11.89 1.43
C CYS A 84 -8.75 -12.39 0.35
N ASP A 85 -8.65 -11.90 -0.88
CA ASP A 85 -9.54 -12.28 -1.99
C ASP A 85 -8.74 -12.46 -3.27
N SER A 86 -8.73 -13.69 -3.81
CA SER A 86 -7.91 -14.02 -4.96
C SER A 86 -8.38 -13.37 -6.26
N ALA A 87 -9.67 -13.09 -6.40
CA ALA A 87 -10.20 -12.48 -7.62
C ALA A 87 -9.79 -11.01 -7.73
N THR A 88 -9.95 -10.25 -6.65
CA THR A 88 -9.53 -8.84 -6.63
C THR A 88 -8.01 -8.71 -6.66
N LEU A 89 -7.29 -9.66 -6.05
CA LEU A 89 -5.83 -9.70 -6.12
C LEU A 89 -5.38 -9.84 -7.58
N ALA A 90 -5.95 -10.77 -8.33
CA ALA A 90 -5.59 -10.98 -9.73
C ALA A 90 -5.82 -9.72 -10.56
N ARG A 91 -6.96 -9.05 -10.34
CA ARG A 91 -7.29 -7.79 -11.02
C ARG A 91 -6.25 -6.71 -10.72
N ASP A 92 -5.94 -6.50 -9.45
CA ASP A 92 -5.02 -5.44 -9.02
C ASP A 92 -3.58 -5.75 -9.47
N LEU A 93 -3.16 -7.01 -9.39
CA LEU A 93 -1.84 -7.42 -9.87
C LEU A 93 -1.68 -7.17 -11.37
N LYS A 94 -2.74 -7.42 -12.15
CA LYS A 94 -2.69 -7.14 -13.59
C LYS A 94 -2.44 -5.66 -13.84
N ILE A 95 -3.13 -4.79 -13.14
CA ILE A 95 -2.97 -3.34 -13.28
C ILE A 95 -1.54 -2.93 -12.91
N LEU A 96 -1.01 -3.45 -11.81
CA LEU A 96 0.35 -3.14 -11.38
C LEU A 96 1.39 -3.70 -12.36
N CYS A 97 1.19 -4.91 -12.87
CA CYS A 97 2.09 -5.49 -13.86
C CYS A 97 2.08 -4.70 -15.18
N ASP A 98 0.90 -4.28 -15.63
CA ASP A 98 0.78 -3.44 -16.83
C ASP A 98 1.45 -2.07 -16.61
N GLY A 99 1.51 -1.62 -15.37
CA GLY A 99 2.15 -0.36 -14.97
C GLY A 99 3.66 -0.44 -14.77
N GLY A 100 4.29 -1.57 -15.03
CA GLY A 100 5.75 -1.69 -14.99
C GLY A 100 6.30 -2.51 -13.83
N TYR A 101 5.47 -3.30 -13.16
CA TYR A 101 5.91 -4.16 -12.07
C TYR A 101 5.86 -5.63 -12.46
N GLU A 102 6.63 -6.45 -11.77
CA GLU A 102 6.60 -7.90 -11.96
C GLU A 102 6.51 -8.61 -10.61
N ILE A 103 5.88 -9.77 -10.61
CA ILE A 103 5.71 -10.58 -9.42
C ILE A 103 7.01 -11.32 -9.15
N ARG A 104 7.56 -11.13 -7.94
CA ARG A 104 8.79 -11.79 -7.51
C ARG A 104 8.51 -13.00 -6.64
N LYS A 105 7.52 -12.89 -5.75
CA LYS A 105 7.23 -13.96 -4.81
C LYS A 105 5.76 -13.90 -4.41
N VAL A 106 5.15 -15.07 -4.28
CA VAL A 106 3.78 -15.23 -3.79
C VAL A 106 3.80 -16.23 -2.65
N ARG A 107 3.18 -15.89 -1.54
CA ARG A 107 3.08 -16.80 -0.40
C ARG A 107 1.69 -16.74 0.20
N GLY A 108 1.07 -17.91 0.38
CA GLY A 108 -0.16 -18.03 1.15
C GLY A 108 0.15 -18.11 2.63
N VAL A 109 -0.66 -17.41 3.43
CA VAL A 109 -0.52 -17.41 4.89
C VAL A 109 -1.86 -17.78 5.50
N ASP A 110 -1.89 -18.86 6.25
CA ASP A 110 -3.09 -19.31 6.98
C ASP A 110 -2.98 -18.81 8.42
N GLN A 111 -3.57 -17.64 8.66
CA GLN A 111 -3.51 -16.99 9.97
C GLN A 111 -4.50 -17.58 10.98
N PHE A 112 -5.58 -18.19 10.48
CA PHE A 112 -6.66 -18.69 11.31
C PHE A 112 -6.92 -20.14 10.92
N GLY A 113 -6.19 -21.07 11.51
CA GLY A 113 -6.17 -22.48 11.11
C GLY A 113 -7.52 -23.18 10.97
N MET A 114 -8.61 -22.57 11.44
CA MET A 114 -9.96 -23.12 11.35
C MET A 114 -10.81 -22.46 10.28
N THR A 115 -10.29 -21.49 9.55
CA THR A 115 -11.03 -20.79 8.51
C THR A 115 -10.61 -21.25 7.13
N VAL A 116 -11.50 -21.07 6.14
CA VAL A 116 -11.20 -21.38 4.74
C VAL A 116 -10.51 -20.21 4.04
N HIS A 117 -10.29 -19.10 4.73
CA HIS A 117 -9.68 -17.91 4.14
C HIS A 117 -8.18 -17.91 4.39
N VAL A 118 -7.42 -17.87 3.31
CA VAL A 118 -5.97 -17.77 3.34
C VAL A 118 -5.60 -16.40 2.80
N GLU A 119 -4.78 -15.66 3.57
CA GLU A 119 -4.22 -14.42 3.05
C GLU A 119 -3.06 -14.75 2.11
N THR A 120 -2.95 -13.98 1.05
CA THR A 120 -1.88 -14.13 0.08
C THR A 120 -1.02 -12.89 0.11
N VAL A 121 0.28 -13.08 0.31
CA VAL A 121 1.27 -11.99 0.29
C VAL A 121 2.02 -12.06 -1.02
N VAL A 122 2.03 -10.96 -1.76
CA VAL A 122 2.72 -10.87 -3.05
C VAL A 122 3.78 -9.79 -2.97
N LEU A 123 5.00 -10.16 -3.32
CA LEU A 123 6.12 -9.22 -3.46
C LEU A 123 6.32 -8.90 -4.92
N MET A 124 6.33 -7.62 -5.25
CA MET A 124 6.54 -7.12 -6.60
C MET A 124 7.73 -6.16 -6.65
N SER A 125 8.38 -6.07 -7.78
CA SER A 125 9.44 -5.10 -8.02
C SER A 125 9.28 -4.45 -9.38
N ARG A 126 9.87 -3.26 -9.56
CA ARG A 126 9.88 -2.61 -10.87
C ARG A 126 10.67 -3.43 -11.86
N LYS A 127 10.18 -3.49 -13.12
CA LYS A 127 10.82 -4.27 -14.18
C LYS A 127 12.16 -3.70 -14.62
N ASP A 128 12.39 -2.42 -14.44
CA ASP A 128 13.60 -1.73 -14.85
C ASP A 128 14.72 -1.80 -13.79
N LYS A 129 14.57 -2.68 -12.85
CA LYS A 129 15.54 -2.90 -11.77
C LYS A 129 16.18 -4.26 -11.84
#